data_cabb2edebaf18c24a88dba4f385dada3
#
_entry.id   cabb2edebaf18c24a88dba4f385dada3
#
_cell.length_a   1.000
_cell.length_b   1.000
_cell.length_c   1.000
_cell.angle_alpha   90.00
_cell.angle_beta   90.00
_cell.angle_gamma   90.00
#
_symmetry.space_group_name_H-M   'P 1'
#
loop_
_entity.id
_entity.type
_entity.pdbx_description
1 polymer ?
#
loop_
_entity_poly.entity_id
_entity_poly.type
_entity_poly.pdbx_seq_one_letter_code
_entity_poly.pdbx_strand_id
1 'polypeptide(L)'
;MKKAVFFDRDGTLNVDVHYLHRIEDFQWMPEAVEAIAYCHRQGYLVVVVTNQSGVARGYYKEADVVRLHQWMNEELARQGVAPIAGFYYCPHHPTASVPEYAVDCGCRKPKPGMIFTACRELGIDAAQSFMVGDKPRDVECGEAAGAKGVLYEGGSLLACVKRAIMENAD
;
A
#
# COMPACT_ATOMS: atom_id res chain seq x y z
N MET A 1 0.95 -12.97 -17.11
CA MET A 1 0.44 -12.10 -16.06
C MET A 1 1.58 -11.36 -15.39
N LYS A 2 1.30 -10.20 -14.84
CA LYS A 2 2.28 -9.35 -14.18
C LYS A 2 2.43 -9.74 -12.71
N LYS A 3 3.60 -9.45 -12.14
CA LYS A 3 3.85 -9.61 -10.71
C LYS A 3 3.98 -8.24 -10.06
N ALA A 4 3.62 -8.15 -8.78
CA ALA A 4 3.60 -6.88 -8.06
C ALA A 4 4.13 -7.01 -6.64
N VAL A 5 4.63 -5.91 -6.12
CA VAL A 5 4.82 -5.72 -4.69
C VAL A 5 3.74 -4.75 -4.23
N PHE A 6 2.85 -5.24 -3.39
CA PHE A 6 1.82 -4.44 -2.75
C PHE A 6 2.38 -3.88 -1.45
N PHE A 7 2.18 -2.61 -1.20
CA PHE A 7 2.63 -1.95 0.02
C PHE A 7 1.46 -1.35 0.77
N ASP A 8 1.46 -1.50 2.09
CA ASP A 8 0.72 -0.61 2.96
C ASP A 8 1.34 0.79 2.85
N ARG A 9 0.57 1.83 3.13
CA ARG A 9 1.06 3.20 3.08
C ARG A 9 1.61 3.64 4.43
N ASP A 10 0.72 3.90 5.39
CA ASP A 10 1.10 4.46 6.69
C ASP A 10 1.87 3.46 7.55
N GLY A 11 3.07 3.80 7.94
CA GLY A 11 3.96 2.93 8.71
C GLY A 11 4.87 2.04 7.86
N THR A 12 4.70 2.04 6.54
CA THR A 12 5.50 1.24 5.60
C THR A 12 6.20 2.12 4.57
N LEU A 13 5.45 2.79 3.70
CA LEU A 13 6.02 3.73 2.73
C LEU A 13 6.29 5.10 3.36
N ASN A 14 5.43 5.53 4.25
CA ASN A 14 5.56 6.81 4.93
C ASN A 14 5.39 6.65 6.44
N VAL A 15 5.94 7.61 7.17
CA VAL A 15 5.80 7.67 8.62
C VAL A 15 4.32 7.79 8.99
N ASP A 16 3.86 6.97 9.92
CA ASP A 16 2.50 7.03 10.42
C ASP A 16 2.38 8.16 11.45
N VAL A 17 1.66 9.21 11.07
CA VAL A 17 1.39 10.37 11.95
C VAL A 17 -0.05 10.39 12.41
N HIS A 18 -0.72 9.25 12.37
CA HIS A 18 -2.14 9.08 12.69
C HIS A 18 -3.05 9.93 11.78
N TYR A 19 -3.75 9.24 10.88
CA TYR A 19 -4.68 9.86 9.92
C TYR A 19 -4.02 10.90 9.02
N LEU A 20 -2.84 10.55 8.47
CA LEU A 20 -2.12 11.40 7.51
C LEU A 20 -3.01 11.69 6.30
N HIS A 21 -3.20 12.98 6.01
CA HIS A 21 -3.98 13.42 4.85
C HIS A 21 -3.43 14.69 4.20
N ARG A 22 -2.47 15.35 4.83
CA ARG A 22 -1.88 16.60 4.33
C ARG A 22 -0.48 16.33 3.77
N ILE A 23 -0.21 16.90 2.61
CA ILE A 23 1.11 16.79 1.95
C ILE A 23 2.22 17.29 2.88
N GLU A 24 1.98 18.38 3.60
CA GLU A 24 2.96 19.00 4.50
C GLU A 24 3.42 18.07 5.63
N ASP A 25 2.61 17.10 5.98
CA ASP A 25 2.88 16.16 7.08
C ASP A 25 3.50 14.85 6.59
N PHE A 26 3.67 14.70 5.28
CA PHE A 26 4.18 13.47 4.67
C PHE A 26 5.70 13.37 4.82
N GLN A 27 6.15 12.20 5.24
CA GLN A 27 7.57 11.87 5.30
C GLN A 27 7.76 10.40 4.89
N TRP A 28 8.61 10.16 3.91
CA TRP A 28 8.93 8.80 3.50
C TRP A 28 9.60 8.02 4.64
N MET A 29 9.31 6.72 4.73
CA MET A 29 10.09 5.83 5.59
C MET A 29 11.51 5.66 5.02
N PRO A 30 12.47 5.22 5.86
CA PRO A 30 13.87 5.07 5.40
C PRO A 30 13.98 4.19 4.16
N GLU A 31 14.59 4.73 3.13
CA GLU A 31 14.82 4.08 1.83
C GLU A 31 13.56 3.58 1.12
N ALA A 32 12.40 4.22 1.38
CA ALA A 32 11.15 3.83 0.71
C ALA A 32 11.19 4.10 -0.81
N VAL A 33 11.71 5.25 -1.21
CA VAL A 33 11.83 5.60 -2.64
C VAL A 33 12.76 4.61 -3.35
N GLU A 34 13.89 4.28 -2.72
CA GLU A 34 14.84 3.30 -3.24
C GLU A 34 14.24 1.90 -3.32
N ALA A 35 13.37 1.54 -2.37
CA ALA A 35 12.66 0.27 -2.39
C ALA A 35 11.71 0.19 -3.59
N ILE A 36 10.98 1.26 -3.86
CA ILE A 36 10.08 1.34 -5.02
C ILE A 36 10.88 1.20 -6.32
N ALA A 37 11.98 1.93 -6.43
CA ALA A 37 12.85 1.85 -7.61
C ALA A 37 13.41 0.44 -7.81
N TYR A 38 13.81 -0.22 -6.73
CA TYR A 38 14.30 -1.59 -6.79
C TYR A 38 13.22 -2.56 -7.29
N CYS A 39 11.99 -2.44 -6.81
CA CYS A 39 10.88 -3.25 -7.29
C CYS A 39 10.71 -3.13 -8.81
N HIS A 40 10.73 -1.90 -9.31
CA HIS A 40 10.62 -1.66 -10.76
C HIS A 40 11.77 -2.32 -11.53
N ARG A 41 13.00 -2.20 -11.04
CA ARG A 41 14.18 -2.82 -11.70
C ARG A 41 14.07 -4.34 -11.72
N GLN A 42 13.43 -4.92 -10.73
CA GLN A 42 13.25 -6.39 -10.66
C GLN A 42 12.00 -6.87 -11.43
N GLY A 43 11.34 -5.98 -12.15
CA GLY A 43 10.19 -6.33 -12.98
C GLY A 43 8.86 -6.41 -12.27
N TYR A 44 8.75 -5.82 -11.06
CA TYR A 44 7.50 -5.79 -10.32
C TYR A 44 6.77 -4.46 -10.53
N LEU A 45 5.44 -4.53 -10.66
CA LEU A 45 4.61 -3.36 -10.46
C LEU A 45 4.62 -3.02 -8.97
N VAL A 46 4.45 -1.74 -8.66
CA VAL A 46 4.28 -1.29 -7.27
C VAL A 46 2.86 -0.79 -7.11
N VAL A 47 2.17 -1.30 -6.11
CA VAL A 47 0.76 -1.00 -5.85
C VAL A 47 0.59 -0.71 -4.35
N VAL A 48 -0.18 0.32 -4.03
CA VAL A 48 -0.51 0.65 -2.64
C VAL A 48 -1.90 0.13 -2.29
N VAL A 49 -2.01 -0.54 -1.14
CA VAL A 49 -3.29 -0.99 -0.57
C VAL A 49 -3.34 -0.53 0.88
N THR A 50 -4.24 0.39 1.19
CA THR A 50 -4.23 1.10 2.46
C THR A 50 -5.63 1.29 3.06
N ASN A 51 -5.76 1.00 4.36
CA ASN A 51 -6.96 1.38 5.10
C ASN A 51 -6.91 2.88 5.38
N GLN A 52 -7.99 3.59 5.04
CA GLN A 52 -8.11 5.04 5.25
C GLN A 52 -9.40 5.37 5.99
N SER A 53 -9.53 4.82 7.20
CA SER A 53 -10.73 4.97 8.02
C SER A 53 -10.96 6.40 8.53
N GLY A 54 -9.98 7.29 8.36
CA GLY A 54 -10.15 8.71 8.68
C GLY A 54 -11.29 9.35 7.89
N VAL A 55 -11.57 8.84 6.67
CA VAL A 55 -12.73 9.28 5.88
C VAL A 55 -14.01 8.94 6.61
N ALA A 56 -14.15 7.70 7.08
CA ALA A 56 -15.34 7.24 7.80
C ALA A 56 -15.51 7.96 9.14
N ARG A 57 -14.42 8.41 9.74
CA ARG A 57 -14.43 9.15 11.01
C ARG A 57 -14.67 10.64 10.82
N GLY A 58 -14.72 11.13 9.58
CA GLY A 58 -14.95 12.53 9.29
C GLY A 58 -13.72 13.42 9.44
N TYR A 59 -12.52 12.84 9.55
CA TYR A 59 -11.28 13.62 9.75
C TYR A 59 -10.77 14.25 8.46
N TYR A 60 -11.06 13.64 7.32
CA TYR A 60 -10.72 14.14 5.99
C TYR A 60 -11.61 13.45 4.95
N LYS A 61 -11.52 13.89 3.70
CA LYS A 61 -12.38 13.41 2.61
C LYS A 61 -11.60 12.50 1.67
N GLU A 62 -12.31 11.73 0.85
CA GLU A 62 -11.67 10.92 -0.20
C GLU A 62 -10.82 11.76 -1.15
N ALA A 63 -11.26 12.99 -1.45
CA ALA A 63 -10.47 13.91 -2.28
C ALA A 63 -9.09 14.20 -1.70
N ASP A 64 -8.97 14.25 -0.37
CA ASP A 64 -7.68 14.44 0.31
C ASP A 64 -6.78 13.22 0.12
N VAL A 65 -7.36 12.02 0.19
CA VAL A 65 -6.63 10.77 -0.05
C VAL A 65 -6.09 10.73 -1.47
N VAL A 66 -6.93 11.02 -2.45
CA VAL A 66 -6.55 11.01 -3.86
C VAL A 66 -5.46 12.04 -4.15
N ARG A 67 -5.59 13.24 -3.60
CA ARG A 67 -4.61 14.31 -3.80
C ARG A 67 -3.23 13.91 -3.24
N LEU A 68 -3.19 13.31 -2.05
CA LEU A 68 -1.93 12.84 -1.46
C LEU A 68 -1.29 11.77 -2.33
N HIS A 69 -2.07 10.82 -2.83
CA HIS A 69 -1.57 9.75 -3.70
C HIS A 69 -1.01 10.30 -5.01
N GLN A 70 -1.68 11.28 -5.61
CA GLN A 70 -1.18 11.96 -6.82
C GLN A 70 0.16 12.64 -6.54
N TRP A 71 0.27 13.33 -5.40
CA TRP A 71 1.51 13.99 -5.00
C TRP A 71 2.65 12.99 -4.81
N MET A 72 2.37 11.80 -4.25
CA MET A 72 3.39 10.77 -4.08
C MET A 72 4.01 10.38 -5.42
N ASN A 73 3.19 10.18 -6.45
CA ASN A 73 3.68 9.87 -7.79
C ASN A 73 4.42 11.04 -8.44
N GLU A 74 3.99 12.26 -8.20
CA GLU A 74 4.71 13.45 -8.66
C GLU A 74 6.09 13.54 -8.02
N GLU A 75 6.18 13.23 -6.72
CA GLU A 75 7.44 13.23 -5.99
C GLU A 75 8.39 12.15 -6.49
N LEU A 76 7.88 10.95 -6.76
CA LEU A 76 8.66 9.88 -7.37
C LEU A 76 9.21 10.30 -8.74
N ALA A 77 8.39 10.94 -9.55
CA ALA A 77 8.81 11.44 -10.87
C ALA A 77 9.94 12.47 -10.75
N ARG A 78 9.87 13.37 -9.76
CA ARG A 78 10.95 14.35 -9.51
C ARG A 78 12.27 13.68 -9.18
N GLN A 79 12.21 12.48 -8.59
CA GLN A 79 13.40 11.71 -8.23
C GLN A 79 13.79 10.69 -9.30
N GLY A 80 13.16 10.74 -10.47
CA GLY A 80 13.47 9.84 -11.59
C GLY A 80 12.99 8.42 -11.39
N VAL A 81 12.00 8.20 -10.52
CA VAL A 81 11.45 6.87 -10.23
C VAL A 81 10.10 6.70 -10.90
N ALA A 82 9.90 5.53 -11.51
CA ALA A 82 8.63 5.20 -12.15
C ALA A 82 7.47 5.21 -11.14
N PRO A 83 6.25 5.53 -11.58
CA PRO A 83 5.14 5.71 -10.67
C PRO A 83 4.65 4.40 -10.01
N ILE A 84 3.98 4.56 -8.90
CA ILE A 84 3.13 3.52 -8.32
C ILE A 84 1.99 3.29 -9.31
N ALA A 85 1.78 2.03 -9.68
CA ALA A 85 0.84 1.66 -10.75
C ALA A 85 -0.62 1.84 -10.37
N GLY A 86 -0.93 1.76 -9.09
CA GLY A 86 -2.29 1.96 -8.60
C GLY A 86 -2.31 2.16 -7.09
N PHE A 87 -3.29 2.93 -6.64
CA PHE A 87 -3.56 3.17 -5.23
C PHE A 87 -4.97 2.69 -4.93
N TYR A 88 -5.07 1.73 -4.02
CA TYR A 88 -6.35 1.17 -3.58
C TYR A 88 -6.51 1.46 -2.10
N TYR A 89 -7.58 2.15 -1.75
CA TYR A 89 -7.83 2.51 -0.35
C TYR A 89 -9.23 2.09 0.07
N CYS A 90 -9.37 1.78 1.35
CA CYS A 90 -10.66 1.48 1.96
C CYS A 90 -11.04 2.63 2.89
N PRO A 91 -12.10 3.39 2.57
CA PRO A 91 -12.53 4.52 3.39
C PRO A 91 -13.46 4.11 4.52
N HIS A 92 -13.82 2.83 4.63
CA HIS A 92 -14.88 2.35 5.51
C HIS A 92 -14.39 1.98 6.91
N HIS A 93 -15.29 2.06 7.88
CA HIS A 93 -15.11 1.49 9.20
C HIS A 93 -16.50 1.15 9.76
N PRO A 94 -16.76 -0.08 10.24
CA PRO A 94 -18.12 -0.51 10.60
C PRO A 94 -18.80 0.31 11.70
N THR A 95 -18.03 0.94 12.58
CA THR A 95 -18.56 1.69 13.74
C THR A 95 -18.24 3.17 13.69
N ALA A 96 -17.88 3.70 12.53
CA ALA A 96 -17.47 5.10 12.38
C ALA A 96 -18.68 6.05 12.34
N SER A 97 -18.39 7.36 12.49
CA SER A 97 -19.42 8.38 12.67
C SER A 97 -20.08 8.89 11.39
N VAL A 98 -19.43 8.72 10.22
CA VAL A 98 -20.04 9.15 8.94
C VAL A 98 -20.87 7.99 8.38
N PRO A 99 -22.22 8.11 8.32
CA PRO A 99 -23.08 6.96 8.01
C PRO A 99 -22.80 6.28 6.68
N GLU A 100 -22.49 7.05 5.63
CA GLU A 100 -22.24 6.47 4.30
C GLU A 100 -20.97 5.63 4.23
N TYR A 101 -20.04 5.79 5.17
CA TYR A 101 -18.81 5.00 5.26
C TYR A 101 -18.82 4.02 6.44
N ALA A 102 -19.86 4.02 7.25
CA ALA A 102 -20.01 3.14 8.39
C ALA A 102 -20.57 1.79 7.94
N VAL A 103 -19.80 1.07 7.15
CA VAL A 103 -20.21 -0.20 6.54
C VAL A 103 -19.16 -1.28 6.79
N ASP A 104 -19.63 -2.52 6.84
CA ASP A 104 -18.75 -3.69 6.85
C ASP A 104 -18.51 -4.09 5.38
N CYS A 105 -17.31 -3.82 4.90
CA CYS A 105 -16.93 -4.01 3.49
C CYS A 105 -15.99 -5.20 3.31
N GLY A 106 -15.76 -5.60 2.05
CA GLY A 106 -14.77 -6.61 1.72
C GLY A 106 -13.37 -6.06 1.49
N CYS A 107 -13.21 -4.73 1.51
CA CYS A 107 -11.94 -4.09 1.15
C CYS A 107 -11.04 -3.77 2.35
N ARG A 108 -11.59 -3.67 3.57
CA ARG A 108 -10.80 -3.30 4.74
C ARG A 108 -9.89 -4.45 5.17
N LYS A 109 -8.55 -4.20 5.20
CA LYS A 109 -7.58 -5.18 5.68
C LYS A 109 -7.93 -5.60 7.13
N PRO A 110 -7.84 -6.88 7.46
CA PRO A 110 -7.15 -7.98 6.76
C PRO A 110 -7.89 -8.63 5.59
N LYS A 111 -9.06 -8.15 5.21
CA LYS A 111 -9.79 -8.69 4.05
C LYS A 111 -9.04 -8.35 2.76
N PRO A 112 -9.05 -9.27 1.76
CA PRO A 112 -8.20 -9.12 0.57
C PRO A 112 -8.83 -8.35 -0.59
N GLY A 113 -9.97 -7.69 -0.40
CA GLY A 113 -10.72 -7.07 -1.50
C GLY A 113 -9.93 -6.09 -2.35
N MET A 114 -9.08 -5.26 -1.73
CA MET A 114 -8.27 -4.30 -2.48
C MET A 114 -7.25 -4.99 -3.39
N ILE A 115 -6.63 -6.08 -2.92
CA ILE A 115 -5.67 -6.83 -3.74
C ILE A 115 -6.39 -7.53 -4.88
N PHE A 116 -7.56 -8.12 -4.66
CA PHE A 116 -8.34 -8.73 -5.72
C PHE A 116 -8.70 -7.72 -6.81
N THR A 117 -9.12 -6.51 -6.40
CA THR A 117 -9.46 -5.44 -7.35
C THR A 117 -8.23 -5.05 -8.18
N ALA A 118 -7.08 -4.85 -7.53
CA ALA A 118 -5.84 -4.50 -8.22
C ALA A 118 -5.41 -5.60 -9.19
N CYS A 119 -5.48 -6.85 -8.78
CA CYS A 119 -5.11 -7.98 -9.65
C CYS A 119 -5.98 -8.01 -10.90
N ARG A 120 -7.29 -7.79 -10.74
CA ARG A 120 -8.23 -7.77 -11.86
C ARG A 120 -7.97 -6.60 -12.80
N GLU A 121 -7.77 -5.40 -12.26
CA GLU A 121 -7.61 -4.18 -13.05
C GLU A 121 -6.26 -4.08 -13.74
N LEU A 122 -5.20 -4.56 -13.10
CA LEU A 122 -3.82 -4.41 -13.58
C LEU A 122 -3.24 -5.69 -14.18
N GLY A 123 -3.99 -6.78 -14.17
CA GLY A 123 -3.52 -8.06 -14.72
C GLY A 123 -2.42 -8.69 -13.88
N ILE A 124 -2.54 -8.65 -12.58
CA ILE A 124 -1.52 -9.14 -11.64
C ILE A 124 -1.82 -10.56 -11.20
N ASP A 125 -0.79 -11.40 -11.13
CA ASP A 125 -0.86 -12.73 -10.53
C ASP A 125 -0.42 -12.62 -9.05
N ALA A 126 -1.38 -12.78 -8.16
CA ALA A 126 -1.11 -12.70 -6.72
C ALA A 126 -0.10 -13.76 -6.25
N ALA A 127 -0.10 -14.94 -6.87
CA ALA A 127 0.81 -16.03 -6.50
C ALA A 127 2.28 -15.68 -6.74
N GLN A 128 2.57 -14.72 -7.63
CA GLN A 128 3.92 -14.25 -7.92
C GLN A 128 4.23 -12.93 -7.22
N SER A 129 3.36 -12.49 -6.32
CA SER A 129 3.40 -11.14 -5.73
C SER A 129 3.62 -11.19 -4.23
N PHE A 130 3.98 -10.02 -3.67
CA PHE A 130 4.21 -9.85 -2.23
C PHE A 130 3.29 -8.76 -1.68
N MET A 131 2.88 -8.92 -0.42
CA MET A 131 2.25 -7.84 0.34
C MET A 131 3.17 -7.47 1.50
N VAL A 132 3.68 -6.24 1.47
CA VAL A 132 4.61 -5.72 2.49
C VAL A 132 3.88 -4.70 3.35
N GLY A 133 3.89 -4.91 4.65
CA GLY A 133 3.26 -3.99 5.59
C GLY A 133 3.81 -4.15 7.00
N ASP A 134 3.50 -3.18 7.85
CA ASP A 134 4.04 -3.11 9.22
C ASP A 134 3.12 -3.73 10.28
N LYS A 135 1.95 -4.23 9.87
CA LYS A 135 0.97 -4.84 10.78
C LYS A 135 0.66 -6.28 10.39
N PRO A 136 0.31 -7.15 11.36
CA PRO A 136 -0.14 -8.51 11.05
C PRO A 136 -1.31 -8.55 10.06
N ARG A 137 -2.23 -7.58 10.11
CA ARG A 137 -3.37 -7.51 9.19
C ARG A 137 -2.94 -7.32 7.73
N ASP A 138 -1.77 -6.71 7.50
CA ASP A 138 -1.22 -6.56 6.15
C ASP A 138 -0.77 -7.90 5.60
N VAL A 139 -0.04 -8.67 6.42
CA VAL A 139 0.40 -10.02 6.07
C VAL A 139 -0.80 -10.92 5.80
N GLU A 140 -1.80 -10.90 6.69
CA GLU A 140 -3.02 -11.68 6.53
C GLU A 140 -3.77 -11.32 5.25
N CYS A 141 -3.85 -10.04 4.94
CA CYS A 141 -4.48 -9.54 3.71
C CYS A 141 -3.79 -10.12 2.47
N GLY A 142 -2.48 -10.07 2.44
CA GLY A 142 -1.69 -10.63 1.34
C GLY A 142 -1.89 -12.13 1.17
N GLU A 143 -1.79 -12.86 2.26
CA GLU A 143 -1.94 -14.32 2.25
C GLU A 143 -3.36 -14.74 1.85
N ALA A 144 -4.38 -14.01 2.32
CA ALA A 144 -5.77 -14.27 1.94
C ALA A 144 -6.00 -14.07 0.43
N ALA A 145 -5.22 -13.21 -0.21
CA ALA A 145 -5.29 -12.99 -1.66
C ALA A 145 -4.43 -13.95 -2.47
N GLY A 146 -3.63 -14.79 -1.80
CA GLY A 146 -2.73 -15.72 -2.46
C GLY A 146 -1.32 -15.18 -2.68
N ALA A 147 -1.01 -14.01 -2.16
CA ALA A 147 0.33 -13.41 -2.23
C ALA A 147 1.17 -13.84 -1.03
N LYS A 148 2.46 -13.55 -1.08
CA LYS A 148 3.34 -13.77 0.08
C LYS A 148 3.29 -12.54 0.98
N GLY A 149 2.98 -12.75 2.26
CA GLY A 149 3.00 -11.69 3.26
C GLY A 149 4.40 -11.45 3.78
N VAL A 150 4.79 -10.18 3.88
CA VAL A 150 6.11 -9.75 4.38
C VAL A 150 5.89 -8.70 5.45
N LEU A 151 6.28 -9.01 6.69
CA LEU A 151 6.18 -8.06 7.79
C LEU A 151 7.39 -7.13 7.79
N TYR A 152 7.13 -5.82 7.65
CA TYR A 152 8.16 -4.80 7.77
C TYR A 152 8.23 -4.35 9.23
N GLU A 153 9.41 -4.50 9.83
CA GLU A 153 9.62 -4.23 11.26
C GLU A 153 10.41 -2.95 11.52
N GLY A 154 10.41 -2.03 10.56
CA GLY A 154 11.14 -0.78 10.66
C GLY A 154 12.52 -0.85 10.01
N GLY A 155 13.27 0.25 10.06
CA GLY A 155 14.57 0.36 9.42
C GLY A 155 14.45 0.51 7.90
N SER A 156 15.44 0.02 7.17
CA SER A 156 15.48 0.15 5.71
C SER A 156 14.39 -0.67 5.01
N LEU A 157 13.46 0.00 4.38
CA LEU A 157 12.44 -0.67 3.57
C LEU A 157 13.08 -1.37 2.37
N LEU A 158 14.14 -0.77 1.80
CA LEU A 158 14.89 -1.37 0.72
C LEU A 158 15.46 -2.73 1.12
N ALA A 159 16.08 -2.83 2.29
CA ALA A 159 16.63 -4.10 2.78
C ALA A 159 15.55 -5.15 2.96
N CYS A 160 14.39 -4.76 3.48
CA CYS A 160 13.24 -5.64 3.65
C CYS A 160 12.76 -6.21 2.31
N VAL A 161 12.58 -5.35 1.32
CA VAL A 161 12.10 -5.74 -0.02
C VAL A 161 13.14 -6.59 -0.75
N LYS A 162 14.42 -6.22 -0.68
CA LYS A 162 15.50 -7.02 -1.29
C LYS A 162 15.52 -8.44 -0.75
N ARG A 163 15.43 -8.58 0.57
CA ARG A 163 15.40 -9.92 1.20
C ARG A 163 14.22 -10.74 0.69
N ALA A 164 13.02 -10.14 0.66
CA ALA A 164 11.82 -10.84 0.22
C ALA A 164 11.94 -11.33 -1.23
N ILE A 165 12.41 -10.47 -2.13
CA ILE A 165 12.54 -10.82 -3.55
C ILE A 165 13.65 -11.85 -3.76
N MET A 166 14.80 -11.68 -3.10
CA MET A 166 15.94 -12.59 -3.25
C MET A 166 15.66 -13.99 -2.70
N GLU A 167 14.97 -14.10 -1.56
CA GLU A 167 14.61 -15.39 -0.96
C GLU A 167 13.61 -16.17 -1.82
N ASN A 168 12.90 -15.51 -2.72
CA ASN A 168 11.90 -16.12 -3.58
C ASN A 168 12.30 -16.14 -5.06
N ALA A 169 13.55 -15.79 -5.35
CA ALA A 169 14.09 -15.80 -6.71
C ALA A 169 14.63 -17.20 -7.02
N ASP A 170 13.77 -18.02 -7.60
CA ASP A 170 14.17 -19.35 -8.11
C ASP A 170 13.96 -19.42 -9.60
#